data_27a1e70f23f17e85653b159eecd46c03
#
_entry.id   27a1e70f23f17e85653b159eecd46c03
#
_cell.length_a   1.000
_cell.length_b   1.000
_cell.length_c   1.000
_cell.angle_alpha   90.00
_cell.angle_beta   90.00
_cell.angle_gamma   90.00
#
_symmetry.space_group_name_H-M   'P 1'
#
loop_
_entity.id
_entity.type
_entity.pdbx_description
1 polymer ?
#
loop_
_entity_poly.entity_id
_entity_poly.type
_entity_poly.pdbx_seq_one_letter_code
_entity_poly.pdbx_strand_id
1 'polypeptide(L)'
;MLSVQNISRSFGERRVVDDVSFDVGRGRLTGFVGGNGAGKTTTMRMILGVLRPDSGTVTLDGSPIGQAALHGFGYMPEERGLYPKMEIGEQLAYLARLHGIDKATAVQRGDDLLERLGLIERRRDKLEALSLGNQQRVQVAAALVHDPDVLIMDEPFSGLDPLAVDEVVAVIAEHAARGVPVLFSSHQLDVVERLCDDLVIIAGGRVQAAGEREALRDQHSGDRWSLEMSGDVGWIRGLPGVEVAELAGTSALFHADAAAADAVLRAAVERGTVTSFRPVRPTLGEIFRDIVVSAPSGADERAAA
;
A
#
# COMPACT_ATOMS: atom_id res chain seq x y z
N MET A 1 -0.35 17.49 -5.78
CA MET A 1 -1.28 16.53 -5.18
C MET A 1 -2.08 15.89 -6.31
N LEU A 2 -2.11 14.56 -6.37
CA LEU A 2 -2.97 13.82 -7.28
C LEU A 2 -4.32 13.58 -6.58
N SER A 3 -5.43 13.94 -7.21
CA SER A 3 -6.77 13.79 -6.62
C SER A 3 -7.68 12.98 -7.54
N VAL A 4 -8.31 11.98 -6.98
CA VAL A 4 -9.30 11.09 -7.62
C VAL A 4 -10.66 11.41 -7.02
N GLN A 5 -11.65 11.77 -7.84
CA GLN A 5 -12.96 12.23 -7.39
C GLN A 5 -14.10 11.50 -8.08
N ASN A 6 -14.85 10.72 -7.30
CA ASN A 6 -16.10 10.03 -7.68
C ASN A 6 -15.97 9.20 -8.97
N ILE A 7 -14.78 8.59 -9.19
CA ILE A 7 -14.58 7.78 -10.40
C ILE A 7 -15.34 6.47 -10.29
N SER A 8 -16.01 6.10 -11.37
CA SER A 8 -16.72 4.83 -11.50
C SER A 8 -16.40 4.17 -12.83
N ARG A 9 -16.42 2.83 -12.85
CA ARG A 9 -16.24 2.05 -14.06
C ARG A 9 -16.97 0.73 -14.02
N SER A 10 -17.73 0.45 -15.09
CA SER A 10 -18.42 -0.81 -15.32
C SER A 10 -17.86 -1.53 -16.55
N PHE A 11 -17.87 -2.86 -16.52
CA PHE A 11 -17.61 -3.73 -17.66
C PHE A 11 -18.83 -4.62 -17.88
N GLY A 12 -19.62 -4.31 -18.91
CA GLY A 12 -20.96 -4.86 -19.08
C GLY A 12 -21.84 -4.49 -17.90
N GLU A 13 -22.46 -5.47 -17.26
CA GLU A 13 -23.32 -5.27 -16.07
C GLU A 13 -22.55 -5.18 -14.74
N ARG A 14 -21.25 -5.53 -14.76
CA ARG A 14 -20.43 -5.55 -13.54
C ARG A 14 -19.79 -4.19 -13.30
N ARG A 15 -20.17 -3.52 -12.22
CA ARG A 15 -19.48 -2.34 -11.71
C ARG A 15 -18.23 -2.79 -10.94
N VAL A 16 -17.06 -2.43 -11.44
CA VAL A 16 -15.75 -2.84 -10.88
C VAL A 16 -15.17 -1.75 -9.99
N VAL A 17 -15.41 -0.48 -10.33
CA VAL A 17 -15.07 0.68 -9.51
C VAL A 17 -16.33 1.52 -9.35
N ASP A 18 -16.65 1.87 -8.13
CA ASP A 18 -17.92 2.50 -7.76
C ASP A 18 -17.69 3.66 -6.80
N ASP A 19 -17.79 4.88 -7.32
CA ASP A 19 -17.69 6.13 -6.57
C ASP A 19 -16.40 6.27 -5.74
N VAL A 20 -15.27 5.92 -6.33
CA VAL A 20 -13.97 5.95 -5.66
C VAL A 20 -13.42 7.37 -5.63
N SER A 21 -13.08 7.84 -4.42
CA SER A 21 -12.47 9.15 -4.16
C SER A 21 -11.35 9.03 -3.14
N PHE A 22 -10.18 9.58 -3.45
CA PHE A 22 -9.04 9.71 -2.53
C PHE A 22 -7.99 10.66 -3.10
N ASP A 23 -7.08 11.09 -2.25
CA ASP A 23 -5.96 11.95 -2.61
C ASP A 23 -4.62 11.23 -2.40
N VAL A 24 -3.62 11.58 -3.24
CA VAL A 24 -2.22 11.17 -3.07
C VAL A 24 -1.41 12.44 -2.85
N GLY A 25 -0.90 12.58 -1.62
CA GLY A 25 -0.16 13.75 -1.18
C GLY A 25 1.20 13.88 -1.89
N ARG A 26 1.65 15.13 -2.11
CA ARG A 26 3.03 15.37 -2.56
C ARG A 26 4.01 14.98 -1.45
N GLY A 27 5.08 14.28 -1.85
CA GLY A 27 6.09 13.85 -0.91
C GLY A 27 5.67 12.72 0.02
N ARG A 28 4.58 12.04 -0.26
CA ARG A 28 4.02 10.97 0.56
C ARG A 28 3.92 9.66 -0.20
N LEU A 29 4.13 8.57 0.53
CA LEU A 29 3.90 7.22 0.02
C LEU A 29 2.50 6.77 0.42
N THR A 30 1.62 6.61 -0.56
CA THR A 30 0.25 6.16 -0.36
C THR A 30 0.08 4.70 -0.77
N GLY A 31 -0.25 3.85 0.18
CA GLY A 31 -0.56 2.43 -0.04
C GLY A 31 -2.01 2.25 -0.49
N PHE A 32 -2.23 1.58 -1.61
CA PHE A 32 -3.55 1.24 -2.15
C PHE A 32 -3.83 -0.24 -1.92
N VAL A 33 -4.56 -0.55 -0.87
CA VAL A 33 -4.72 -1.90 -0.32
C VAL A 33 -6.10 -2.45 -0.62
N GLY A 34 -6.17 -3.70 -1.00
CA GLY A 34 -7.44 -4.38 -1.29
C GLY A 34 -7.22 -5.80 -1.75
N GLY A 35 -8.23 -6.65 -1.59
CA GLY A 35 -8.21 -8.02 -2.10
C GLY A 35 -8.11 -8.11 -3.63
N ASN A 36 -7.91 -9.30 -4.15
CA ASN A 36 -7.93 -9.54 -5.60
C ASN A 36 -9.32 -9.21 -6.16
N GLY A 37 -9.34 -8.48 -7.27
CA GLY A 37 -10.59 -8.04 -7.89
C GLY A 37 -11.29 -6.86 -7.18
N ALA A 38 -10.68 -6.25 -6.16
CA ALA A 38 -11.23 -5.08 -5.47
C ALA A 38 -11.30 -3.80 -6.31
N GLY A 39 -10.66 -3.76 -7.50
CA GLY A 39 -10.66 -2.62 -8.40
C GLY A 39 -9.35 -1.83 -8.44
N LYS A 40 -8.28 -2.26 -7.74
CA LYS A 40 -6.99 -1.55 -7.65
C LYS A 40 -6.39 -1.22 -9.03
N THR A 41 -6.07 -2.24 -9.82
CA THR A 41 -5.47 -2.08 -11.16
C THR A 41 -6.38 -1.28 -12.09
N THR A 42 -7.71 -1.47 -12.02
CA THR A 42 -8.67 -0.70 -12.80
C THR A 42 -8.63 0.78 -12.44
N THR A 43 -8.58 1.11 -11.15
CA THR A 43 -8.44 2.49 -10.65
C THR A 43 -7.13 3.11 -11.12
N MET A 44 -6.00 2.41 -10.99
CA MET A 44 -4.70 2.90 -11.45
C MET A 44 -4.69 3.15 -12.97
N ARG A 45 -5.27 2.26 -13.77
CA ARG A 45 -5.41 2.45 -15.22
C ARG A 45 -6.28 3.66 -15.58
N MET A 46 -7.28 3.99 -14.77
CA MET A 46 -8.07 5.21 -14.96
C MET A 46 -7.26 6.47 -14.61
N ILE A 47 -6.47 6.45 -13.54
CA ILE A 47 -5.57 7.55 -13.18
C ILE A 47 -4.56 7.82 -14.31
N LEU A 48 -4.03 6.75 -14.92
CA LEU A 48 -3.07 6.81 -16.03
C LEU A 48 -3.72 7.16 -17.39
N GLY A 49 -5.04 7.37 -17.43
CA GLY A 49 -5.73 7.65 -18.69
C GLY A 49 -5.77 6.49 -19.70
N VAL A 50 -5.25 5.31 -19.32
CA VAL A 50 -5.31 4.09 -20.15
C VAL A 50 -6.74 3.58 -20.27
N LEU A 51 -7.52 3.79 -19.20
CA LEU A 51 -8.93 3.46 -19.14
C LEU A 51 -9.72 4.72 -18.79
N ARG A 52 -10.74 5.05 -19.60
CA ARG A 52 -11.60 6.19 -19.30
C ARG A 52 -12.62 5.80 -18.23
N PRO A 53 -12.77 6.58 -17.15
CA PRO A 53 -13.87 6.37 -16.20
C PRO A 53 -15.23 6.66 -16.86
N ASP A 54 -16.28 5.99 -16.39
CA ASP A 54 -17.66 6.28 -16.83
C ASP A 54 -18.18 7.59 -16.21
N SER A 55 -17.70 7.89 -14.98
CA SER A 55 -18.00 9.15 -14.28
C SER A 55 -16.82 9.54 -13.37
N GLY A 56 -16.85 10.76 -12.88
CA GLY A 56 -15.82 11.31 -12.00
C GLY A 56 -14.63 11.89 -12.76
N THR A 57 -13.64 12.37 -12.02
CA THR A 57 -12.47 13.08 -12.57
C THR A 57 -11.20 12.72 -11.83
N VAL A 58 -10.07 12.81 -12.53
CA VAL A 58 -8.73 12.73 -11.94
C VAL A 58 -7.99 14.02 -12.26
N THR A 59 -7.41 14.64 -11.23
CA THR A 59 -6.70 15.92 -11.35
C THR A 59 -5.30 15.84 -10.74
N LEU A 60 -4.37 16.60 -11.31
CA LEU A 60 -3.05 16.83 -10.73
C LEU A 60 -2.94 18.33 -10.43
N ASP A 61 -2.72 18.67 -9.15
CA ASP A 61 -2.69 20.04 -8.64
C ASP A 61 -3.92 20.88 -9.05
N GLY A 62 -5.10 20.26 -8.99
CA GLY A 62 -6.38 20.87 -9.32
C GLY A 62 -6.67 20.99 -10.82
N SER A 63 -5.74 20.60 -11.69
CA SER A 63 -5.93 20.59 -13.14
C SER A 63 -6.27 19.19 -13.66
N PRO A 64 -7.23 19.04 -14.59
CA PRO A 64 -7.49 17.75 -15.24
C PRO A 64 -6.23 17.19 -15.90
N ILE A 65 -6.01 15.88 -15.76
CA ILE A 65 -4.84 15.22 -16.33
C ILE A 65 -5.03 15.09 -17.86
N GLY A 66 -4.24 15.84 -18.61
CA GLY A 66 -4.15 15.72 -20.06
C GLY A 66 -2.97 14.85 -20.50
N GLN A 67 -2.87 14.55 -21.79
CA GLN A 67 -1.78 13.72 -22.34
C GLN A 67 -0.38 14.27 -22.02
N ALA A 68 -0.21 15.59 -22.02
CA ALA A 68 1.06 16.20 -21.69
C ALA A 68 1.50 15.91 -20.23
N ALA A 69 0.56 15.93 -19.28
CA ALA A 69 0.84 15.60 -17.89
C ALA A 69 1.20 14.11 -17.71
N LEU A 70 0.58 13.22 -18.49
CA LEU A 70 0.85 11.78 -18.45
C LEU A 70 2.29 11.41 -18.87
N HIS A 71 2.95 12.24 -19.68
CA HIS A 71 4.38 12.06 -19.99
C HIS A 71 5.29 12.14 -18.75
N GLY A 72 4.88 12.88 -17.73
CA GLY A 72 5.58 12.96 -16.45
C GLY A 72 5.22 11.83 -15.45
N PHE A 73 4.38 10.86 -15.84
CA PHE A 73 4.01 9.77 -14.95
C PHE A 73 4.95 8.59 -15.09
N GLY A 74 5.47 8.10 -13.98
CA GLY A 74 6.12 6.80 -13.87
C GLY A 74 5.06 5.73 -13.57
N TYR A 75 5.04 4.70 -14.39
CA TYR A 75 4.11 3.59 -14.20
C TYR A 75 4.83 2.24 -14.18
N MET A 76 4.56 1.47 -13.17
CA MET A 76 4.95 0.07 -13.08
C MET A 76 3.70 -0.81 -13.06
N PRO A 77 3.40 -1.57 -14.11
CA PRO A 77 2.29 -2.54 -14.11
C PRO A 77 2.63 -3.78 -13.30
N GLU A 78 1.61 -4.49 -12.80
CA GLU A 78 1.75 -5.80 -12.15
C GLU A 78 2.35 -6.84 -13.11
N GLU A 79 1.89 -6.85 -14.37
CA GLU A 79 2.45 -7.71 -15.41
C GLU A 79 3.76 -7.14 -15.95
N ARG A 80 4.74 -8.02 -16.19
CA ARG A 80 6.04 -7.61 -16.69
C ARG A 80 5.96 -7.19 -18.16
N GLY A 81 6.04 -5.88 -18.40
CA GLY A 81 5.94 -5.26 -19.71
C GLY A 81 7.27 -4.97 -20.42
N LEU A 82 8.40 -5.41 -19.83
CA LEU A 82 9.73 -5.14 -20.36
C LEU A 82 10.13 -6.15 -21.45
N TYR A 83 11.07 -5.78 -22.34
CA TYR A 83 11.55 -6.63 -23.44
C TYR A 83 12.49 -7.74 -22.94
N PRO A 84 12.10 -9.03 -22.99
CA PRO A 84 12.87 -10.11 -22.36
C PRO A 84 14.29 -10.30 -22.92
N LYS A 85 14.46 -10.07 -24.22
CA LYS A 85 15.72 -10.31 -24.96
C LYS A 85 16.65 -9.10 -25.03
N MET A 86 16.23 -7.96 -24.47
CA MET A 86 17.03 -6.73 -24.45
C MET A 86 17.92 -6.68 -23.20
N GLU A 87 19.14 -6.17 -23.32
CA GLU A 87 20.01 -5.90 -22.18
C GLU A 87 19.36 -4.85 -21.28
N ILE A 88 19.44 -5.03 -19.95
CA ILE A 88 18.71 -4.17 -19.01
C ILE A 88 19.17 -2.71 -19.08
N GLY A 89 20.48 -2.46 -19.22
CA GLY A 89 21.00 -1.10 -19.35
C GLY A 89 20.55 -0.41 -20.64
N GLU A 90 20.53 -1.15 -21.78
CA GLU A 90 20.03 -0.62 -23.05
C GLU A 90 18.55 -0.30 -22.98
N GLN A 91 17.78 -1.16 -22.32
CA GLN A 91 16.35 -0.99 -22.17
C GLN A 91 15.99 0.23 -21.33
N LEU A 92 16.66 0.46 -20.20
CA LEU A 92 16.46 1.65 -19.39
C LEU A 92 16.81 2.93 -20.16
N ALA A 93 17.94 2.94 -20.87
CA ALA A 93 18.32 4.07 -21.72
C ALA A 93 17.32 4.30 -22.85
N TYR A 94 16.77 3.24 -23.45
CA TYR A 94 15.73 3.34 -24.47
C TYR A 94 14.46 3.98 -23.91
N LEU A 95 13.96 3.51 -22.76
CA LEU A 95 12.77 4.04 -22.12
C LEU A 95 12.94 5.52 -21.73
N ALA A 96 14.07 5.89 -21.13
CA ALA A 96 14.38 7.29 -20.81
C ALA A 96 14.34 8.18 -22.06
N ARG A 97 14.86 7.70 -23.18
CA ARG A 97 14.85 8.44 -24.46
C ARG A 97 13.46 8.63 -25.05
N LEU A 98 12.53 7.71 -24.81
CA LEU A 98 11.12 7.90 -25.21
C LEU A 98 10.47 9.08 -24.49
N HIS A 99 10.98 9.45 -23.31
CA HIS A 99 10.58 10.65 -22.55
C HIS A 99 11.40 11.90 -22.93
N GLY A 100 12.16 11.87 -24.04
CA GLY A 100 12.88 13.03 -24.56
C GLY A 100 14.26 13.27 -23.92
N ILE A 101 14.76 12.36 -23.07
CA ILE A 101 16.08 12.47 -22.43
C ILE A 101 17.16 12.14 -23.49
N ASP A 102 18.21 12.95 -23.54
CA ASP A 102 19.35 12.69 -24.43
C ASP A 102 20.06 11.37 -24.09
N LYS A 103 20.79 10.82 -25.07
CA LYS A 103 21.40 9.48 -24.93
C LYS A 103 22.38 9.37 -23.77
N ALA A 104 23.22 10.40 -23.53
CA ALA A 104 24.25 10.33 -22.50
C ALA A 104 23.62 10.35 -21.10
N THR A 105 22.68 11.27 -20.88
CA THR A 105 21.90 11.38 -19.65
C THR A 105 21.03 10.14 -19.40
N ALA A 106 20.41 9.58 -20.46
CA ALA A 106 19.60 8.36 -20.36
C ALA A 106 20.42 7.14 -19.90
N VAL A 107 21.64 6.97 -20.45
CA VAL A 107 22.56 5.91 -20.02
C VAL A 107 23.00 6.12 -18.58
N GLN A 108 23.40 7.34 -18.22
CA GLN A 108 23.83 7.64 -16.86
C GLN A 108 22.71 7.37 -15.84
N ARG A 109 21.49 7.89 -16.06
CA ARG A 109 20.34 7.64 -15.17
C ARG A 109 20.01 6.16 -15.03
N GLY A 110 20.09 5.40 -16.14
CA GLY A 110 19.89 3.96 -16.12
C GLY A 110 20.95 3.25 -15.26
N ASP A 111 22.21 3.61 -15.43
CA ASP A 111 23.33 3.04 -14.68
C ASP A 111 23.25 3.39 -13.18
N ASP A 112 22.93 4.65 -12.82
CA ASP A 112 22.72 5.10 -11.44
C ASP A 112 21.59 4.31 -10.74
N LEU A 113 20.48 4.08 -11.44
CA LEU A 113 19.38 3.28 -10.89
C LEU A 113 19.75 1.80 -10.75
N LEU A 114 20.49 1.22 -11.72
CA LEU A 114 20.96 -0.14 -11.62
C LEU A 114 21.97 -0.32 -10.47
N GLU A 115 22.83 0.66 -10.22
CA GLU A 115 23.75 0.64 -9.08
C GLU A 115 22.99 0.63 -7.76
N ARG A 116 22.02 1.55 -7.60
CA ARG A 116 21.20 1.67 -6.38
C ARG A 116 20.31 0.45 -6.11
N LEU A 117 19.93 -0.27 -7.16
CA LEU A 117 19.15 -1.50 -7.07
C LEU A 117 20.01 -2.77 -7.09
N GLY A 118 21.36 -2.66 -6.96
CA GLY A 118 22.27 -3.78 -6.88
C GLY A 118 22.40 -4.57 -8.18
N LEU A 119 22.17 -3.95 -9.35
CA LEU A 119 22.13 -4.61 -10.65
C LEU A 119 23.18 -4.11 -11.65
N ILE A 120 24.08 -3.19 -11.29
CA ILE A 120 25.03 -2.56 -12.22
C ILE A 120 25.96 -3.59 -12.89
N GLU A 121 26.43 -4.60 -12.15
CA GLU A 121 27.26 -5.67 -12.68
C GLU A 121 26.54 -6.52 -13.74
N ARG A 122 25.22 -6.50 -13.73
CA ARG A 122 24.33 -7.22 -14.65
C ARG A 122 23.81 -6.37 -15.79
N ARG A 123 24.29 -5.14 -15.94
CA ARG A 123 23.84 -4.15 -16.92
C ARG A 123 23.70 -4.69 -18.35
N ARG A 124 24.57 -5.64 -18.73
CA ARG A 124 24.59 -6.28 -20.07
C ARG A 124 23.81 -7.60 -20.13
N ASP A 125 23.25 -8.04 -19.00
CA ASP A 125 22.42 -9.23 -19.00
C ASP A 125 21.07 -8.92 -19.68
N LYS A 126 20.55 -9.92 -20.39
CA LYS A 126 19.18 -9.85 -20.90
C LYS A 126 18.20 -10.00 -19.75
N LEU A 127 17.06 -9.32 -19.84
CA LEU A 127 16.04 -9.36 -18.79
C LEU A 127 15.63 -10.79 -18.46
N GLU A 128 15.41 -11.65 -19.47
CA GLU A 128 15.01 -13.06 -19.29
C GLU A 128 16.04 -13.92 -18.55
N ALA A 129 17.30 -13.50 -18.47
CA ALA A 129 18.36 -14.20 -17.75
C ALA A 129 18.40 -13.88 -16.24
N LEU A 130 17.62 -12.88 -15.81
CA LEU A 130 17.55 -12.47 -14.41
C LEU A 130 16.51 -13.30 -13.62
N SER A 131 16.76 -13.43 -12.31
CA SER A 131 15.73 -13.93 -11.39
C SER A 131 14.49 -13.04 -11.38
N LEU A 132 13.35 -13.58 -10.95
CA LEU A 132 12.09 -12.84 -10.88
C LEU A 132 12.21 -11.56 -10.05
N GLY A 133 12.90 -11.61 -8.91
CA GLY A 133 13.14 -10.42 -8.06
C GLY A 133 14.02 -9.38 -8.76
N ASN A 134 15.08 -9.80 -9.49
CA ASN A 134 15.89 -8.87 -10.24
C ASN A 134 15.14 -8.24 -11.42
N GLN A 135 14.27 -9.01 -12.10
CA GLN A 135 13.37 -8.45 -13.12
C GLN A 135 12.41 -7.39 -12.53
N GLN A 136 11.94 -7.63 -11.31
CA GLN A 136 11.09 -6.68 -10.57
C GLN A 136 11.84 -5.38 -10.28
N ARG A 137 13.10 -5.46 -9.81
CA ARG A 137 13.95 -4.29 -9.60
C ARG A 137 14.19 -3.50 -10.89
N VAL A 138 14.42 -4.17 -12.04
CA VAL A 138 14.54 -3.51 -13.35
C VAL A 138 13.24 -2.82 -13.73
N GLN A 139 12.09 -3.39 -13.42
CA GLN A 139 10.79 -2.80 -13.70
C GLN A 139 10.55 -1.52 -12.88
N VAL A 140 10.97 -1.51 -11.60
CA VAL A 140 10.99 -0.29 -10.78
C VAL A 140 11.93 0.75 -11.40
N ALA A 141 13.15 0.38 -11.81
CA ALA A 141 14.07 1.29 -12.48
C ALA A 141 13.47 1.90 -13.75
N ALA A 142 12.75 1.09 -14.54
CA ALA A 142 12.08 1.55 -15.76
C ALA A 142 11.00 2.60 -15.49
N ALA A 143 10.24 2.46 -14.39
CA ALA A 143 9.25 3.45 -13.99
C ALA A 143 9.86 4.77 -13.49
N LEU A 144 11.12 4.76 -13.06
CA LEU A 144 11.82 5.89 -12.46
C LEU A 144 12.81 6.61 -13.40
N VAL A 145 13.29 5.93 -14.46
CA VAL A 145 14.46 6.38 -15.25
C VAL A 145 14.27 7.75 -15.91
N HIS A 146 13.03 8.15 -16.18
CA HIS A 146 12.72 9.46 -16.78
C HIS A 146 12.47 10.56 -15.73
N ASP A 147 12.65 10.26 -14.42
CA ASP A 147 12.46 11.20 -13.31
C ASP A 147 11.02 11.74 -13.23
N PRO A 148 10.05 10.89 -12.90
CA PRO A 148 8.63 11.21 -12.99
C PRO A 148 8.16 12.24 -11.97
N ASP A 149 7.12 13.01 -12.35
CA ASP A 149 6.38 13.95 -11.48
C ASP A 149 5.33 13.26 -10.60
N VAL A 150 4.88 12.07 -10.99
CA VAL A 150 3.93 11.20 -10.27
C VAL A 150 4.37 9.76 -10.48
N LEU A 151 4.35 8.96 -9.43
CA LEU A 151 4.72 7.54 -9.51
C LEU A 151 3.54 6.64 -9.11
N ILE A 152 3.18 5.73 -10.01
CA ILE A 152 2.11 4.74 -9.81
C ILE A 152 2.69 3.35 -10.02
N MET A 153 2.57 2.47 -9.01
CA MET A 153 3.15 1.13 -9.08
C MET A 153 2.14 0.08 -8.64
N ASP A 154 1.95 -0.93 -9.48
CA ASP A 154 1.07 -2.06 -9.18
C ASP A 154 1.91 -3.25 -8.69
N GLU A 155 1.80 -3.58 -7.39
CA GLU A 155 2.52 -4.65 -6.69
C GLU A 155 4.07 -4.57 -6.81
N PRO A 156 4.72 -3.43 -6.49
CA PRO A 156 6.15 -3.23 -6.74
C PRO A 156 7.07 -4.16 -5.93
N PHE A 157 6.60 -4.71 -4.83
CA PHE A 157 7.38 -5.57 -3.92
C PHE A 157 7.15 -7.06 -4.14
N SER A 158 6.32 -7.43 -5.11
CA SER A 158 5.99 -8.84 -5.39
C SER A 158 7.23 -9.64 -5.81
N GLY A 159 7.48 -10.76 -5.11
CA GLY A 159 8.59 -11.67 -5.42
C GLY A 159 9.97 -11.15 -5.02
N LEU A 160 10.05 -10.10 -4.20
CA LEU A 160 11.28 -9.60 -3.60
C LEU A 160 11.50 -10.25 -2.22
N ASP A 161 12.77 -10.51 -1.89
CA ASP A 161 13.16 -10.83 -0.53
C ASP A 161 13.21 -9.55 0.34
N PRO A 162 13.27 -9.65 1.68
CA PRO A 162 13.22 -8.48 2.57
C PRO A 162 14.31 -7.43 2.30
N LEU A 163 15.54 -7.84 1.93
CA LEU A 163 16.62 -6.90 1.63
C LEU A 163 16.34 -6.16 0.32
N ALA A 164 15.85 -6.89 -0.69
CA ALA A 164 15.43 -6.30 -1.95
C ALA A 164 14.28 -5.29 -1.78
N VAL A 165 13.33 -5.57 -0.88
CA VAL A 165 12.27 -4.61 -0.54
C VAL A 165 12.88 -3.33 0.01
N ASP A 166 13.82 -3.41 0.95
CA ASP A 166 14.45 -2.23 1.56
C ASP A 166 15.20 -1.36 0.53
N GLU A 167 15.92 -1.99 -0.42
CA GLU A 167 16.61 -1.28 -1.52
C GLU A 167 15.61 -0.56 -2.44
N VAL A 168 14.54 -1.23 -2.86
CA VAL A 168 13.50 -0.65 -3.70
C VAL A 168 12.80 0.50 -2.98
N VAL A 169 12.47 0.32 -1.70
CA VAL A 169 11.86 1.36 -0.87
C VAL A 169 12.74 2.59 -0.77
N ALA A 170 14.04 2.42 -0.52
CA ALA A 170 14.97 3.55 -0.43
C ALA A 170 14.94 4.41 -1.71
N VAL A 171 14.94 3.74 -2.89
CA VAL A 171 14.87 4.44 -4.18
C VAL A 171 13.55 5.18 -4.37
N ILE A 172 12.43 4.57 -4.00
CA ILE A 172 11.10 5.19 -4.10
C ILE A 172 10.96 6.36 -3.11
N ALA A 173 11.41 6.17 -1.87
CA ALA A 173 11.34 7.19 -0.82
C ALA A 173 12.12 8.47 -1.17
N GLU A 174 13.26 8.34 -1.87
CA GLU A 174 13.98 9.52 -2.35
C GLU A 174 13.19 10.32 -3.40
N HIS A 175 12.41 9.65 -4.26
CA HIS A 175 11.53 10.35 -5.20
C HIS A 175 10.39 11.04 -4.45
N ALA A 176 9.79 10.37 -3.47
CA ALA A 176 8.80 10.99 -2.59
C ALA A 176 9.40 12.21 -1.87
N ALA A 177 10.59 12.11 -1.27
CA ALA A 177 11.25 13.21 -0.56
C ALA A 177 11.48 14.46 -1.44
N ARG A 178 11.54 14.30 -2.78
CA ARG A 178 11.59 15.43 -3.73
C ARG A 178 10.22 16.03 -4.05
N GLY A 179 9.16 15.56 -3.40
CA GLY A 179 7.80 16.06 -3.57
C GLY A 179 6.96 15.30 -4.59
N VAL A 180 7.44 14.15 -5.10
CA VAL A 180 6.68 13.30 -6.03
C VAL A 180 5.58 12.56 -5.25
N PRO A 181 4.30 12.66 -5.64
CA PRO A 181 3.24 11.83 -5.09
C PRO A 181 3.44 10.38 -5.57
N VAL A 182 3.42 9.44 -4.62
CA VAL A 182 3.63 8.02 -4.89
C VAL A 182 2.40 7.22 -4.47
N LEU A 183 1.80 6.51 -5.42
CA LEU A 183 0.72 5.54 -5.19
C LEU A 183 1.22 4.14 -5.54
N PHE A 184 1.13 3.20 -4.61
CA PHE A 184 1.44 1.82 -4.93
C PHE A 184 0.40 0.85 -4.37
N SER A 185 0.05 -0.18 -5.14
CA SER A 185 -0.76 -1.27 -4.64
C SER A 185 0.08 -2.31 -3.91
N SER A 186 -0.49 -2.95 -2.91
CA SER A 186 0.06 -4.15 -2.32
C SER A 186 -1.03 -5.00 -1.65
N HIS A 187 -0.80 -6.32 -1.64
CA HIS A 187 -1.52 -7.26 -0.81
C HIS A 187 -0.71 -7.68 0.44
N GLN A 188 0.55 -7.24 0.54
CA GLN A 188 1.44 -7.48 1.68
C GLN A 188 1.27 -6.36 2.70
N LEU A 189 0.35 -6.56 3.65
CA LEU A 189 -0.04 -5.52 4.61
C LEU A 189 1.08 -5.11 5.56
N ASP A 190 1.98 -6.04 5.90
CA ASP A 190 3.17 -5.80 6.72
C ASP A 190 4.17 -4.84 6.04
N VAL A 191 4.36 -4.97 4.73
CA VAL A 191 5.17 -4.04 3.93
C VAL A 191 4.51 -2.67 3.90
N VAL A 192 3.21 -2.61 3.62
CA VAL A 192 2.44 -1.36 3.59
C VAL A 192 2.47 -0.67 4.95
N GLU A 193 2.27 -1.41 6.06
CA GLU A 193 2.31 -0.88 7.42
C GLU A 193 3.64 -0.21 7.78
N ARG A 194 4.73 -0.77 7.25
CA ARG A 194 6.08 -0.24 7.51
C ARG A 194 6.40 1.00 6.68
N LEU A 195 5.88 1.12 5.45
CA LEU A 195 6.37 2.05 4.45
C LEU A 195 5.46 3.24 4.16
N CYS A 196 4.14 3.09 4.33
CA CYS A 196 3.21 4.12 3.91
C CYS A 196 3.05 5.23 4.93
N ASP A 197 2.93 6.45 4.43
CA ASP A 197 2.44 7.59 5.19
C ASP A 197 0.91 7.60 5.21
N ASP A 198 0.29 7.32 4.06
CA ASP A 198 -1.14 7.31 3.86
C ASP A 198 -1.61 5.95 3.32
N LEU A 199 -2.86 5.63 3.57
CA LEU A 199 -3.52 4.41 3.14
C LEU A 199 -4.84 4.69 2.47
N VAL A 200 -5.14 3.90 1.44
CA VAL A 200 -6.47 3.80 0.83
C VAL A 200 -6.85 2.33 0.79
N ILE A 201 -7.87 1.95 1.53
CA ILE A 201 -8.40 0.58 1.59
C ILE A 201 -9.62 0.50 0.67
N ILE A 202 -9.55 -0.40 -0.33
CA ILE A 202 -10.62 -0.63 -1.29
C ILE A 202 -11.17 -2.05 -1.16
N ALA A 203 -12.49 -2.17 -1.10
CA ALA A 203 -13.18 -3.46 -1.14
C ALA A 203 -14.50 -3.31 -1.92
N GLY A 204 -14.85 -4.32 -2.73
CA GLY A 204 -16.06 -4.29 -3.55
C GLY A 204 -16.15 -3.12 -4.54
N GLY A 205 -15.01 -2.61 -5.00
CA GLY A 205 -14.94 -1.45 -5.91
C GLY A 205 -15.11 -0.09 -5.24
N ARG A 206 -15.22 -0.02 -3.90
CA ARG A 206 -15.44 1.22 -3.13
C ARG A 206 -14.30 1.46 -2.15
N VAL A 207 -13.95 2.72 -1.91
CA VAL A 207 -13.05 3.08 -0.80
C VAL A 207 -13.80 2.88 0.51
N GLN A 208 -13.22 2.07 1.37
CA GLN A 208 -13.76 1.77 2.70
C GLN A 208 -13.11 2.66 3.77
N ALA A 209 -11.83 2.98 3.61
CA ALA A 209 -11.10 3.89 4.47
C ALA A 209 -9.98 4.56 3.66
N ALA A 210 -9.70 5.83 3.93
CA ALA A 210 -8.59 6.57 3.37
C ALA A 210 -8.09 7.61 4.35
N GLY A 211 -6.77 7.78 4.44
CA GLY A 211 -6.16 8.80 5.30
C GLY A 211 -4.76 8.42 5.77
N GLU A 212 -4.23 9.22 6.68
CA GLU A 212 -2.96 8.97 7.31
C GLU A 212 -2.97 7.65 8.10
N ARG A 213 -1.91 6.84 7.94
CA ARG A 213 -1.79 5.51 8.54
C ARG A 213 -2.04 5.51 10.05
N GLU A 214 -1.40 6.42 10.80
CA GLU A 214 -1.55 6.47 12.25
C GLU A 214 -2.96 6.95 12.65
N ALA A 215 -3.53 7.91 11.94
CA ALA A 215 -4.90 8.36 12.17
C ALA A 215 -5.92 7.23 11.94
N LEU A 216 -5.75 6.43 10.90
CA LEU A 216 -6.59 5.25 10.65
C LEU A 216 -6.43 4.21 11.75
N ARG A 217 -5.22 3.98 12.25
CA ARG A 217 -4.98 3.07 13.39
C ARG A 217 -5.64 3.58 14.66
N ASP A 218 -5.55 4.87 14.94
CA ASP A 218 -6.18 5.48 16.13
C ASP A 218 -7.72 5.41 16.05
N GLN A 219 -8.31 5.64 14.88
CA GLN A 219 -9.76 5.51 14.66
C GLN A 219 -10.26 4.07 14.89
N HIS A 220 -9.42 3.06 14.61
CA HIS A 220 -9.76 1.65 14.77
C HIS A 220 -9.15 1.03 16.03
N SER A 221 -8.43 1.83 16.85
CA SER A 221 -7.76 1.30 18.04
C SER A 221 -8.73 0.83 19.11
N GLY A 222 -9.99 1.16 19.08
CA GLY A 222 -10.94 0.69 20.07
C GLY A 222 -10.39 0.69 21.51
N ASP A 223 -11.18 0.23 22.45
CA ASP A 223 -10.75 0.07 23.86
C ASP A 223 -10.01 -1.25 24.06
N ARG A 224 -8.94 -1.51 23.29
CA ARG A 224 -8.15 -2.76 23.35
C ARG A 224 -6.90 -2.61 24.18
N TRP A 225 -6.72 -3.53 25.14
CA TRP A 225 -5.66 -3.48 26.13
C TRP A 225 -4.92 -4.81 26.21
N SER A 226 -3.62 -4.74 26.54
CA SER A 226 -2.79 -5.89 26.87
C SER A 226 -2.32 -5.79 28.33
N LEU A 227 -2.48 -6.88 29.06
CA LEU A 227 -1.92 -7.07 30.39
C LEU A 227 -0.95 -8.25 30.37
N GLU A 228 0.23 -8.04 30.95
CA GLU A 228 1.19 -9.10 31.30
C GLU A 228 1.54 -8.99 32.76
N MET A 229 1.46 -10.09 33.51
CA MET A 229 1.76 -10.09 34.93
C MET A 229 2.30 -11.45 35.42
N SER A 230 2.86 -11.49 36.60
CA SER A 230 3.17 -12.74 37.25
C SER A 230 1.89 -13.41 37.76
N GLY A 231 1.68 -14.67 37.38
CA GLY A 231 0.50 -15.45 37.75
C GLY A 231 -0.60 -15.49 36.70
N ASP A 232 -1.63 -16.28 36.96
CA ASP A 232 -2.74 -16.50 36.06
C ASP A 232 -3.62 -15.26 35.92
N VAL A 233 -3.97 -14.89 34.68
CA VAL A 233 -4.82 -13.74 34.35
C VAL A 233 -6.29 -14.10 34.08
N GLY A 234 -6.67 -15.36 34.29
CA GLY A 234 -8.03 -15.86 33.99
C GLY A 234 -9.15 -15.13 34.76
N TRP A 235 -8.84 -14.49 35.90
CA TRP A 235 -9.77 -13.69 36.68
C TRP A 235 -10.35 -12.49 35.96
N ILE A 236 -9.68 -12.01 34.90
CA ILE A 236 -10.12 -10.87 34.06
C ILE A 236 -11.53 -11.10 33.48
N ARG A 237 -11.87 -12.35 33.15
CA ARG A 237 -13.19 -12.72 32.56
C ARG A 237 -14.37 -12.36 33.45
N GLY A 238 -14.15 -12.22 34.73
CA GLY A 238 -15.19 -11.90 35.71
C GLY A 238 -15.40 -10.40 35.96
N LEU A 239 -14.62 -9.53 35.32
CA LEU A 239 -14.75 -8.10 35.55
C LEU A 239 -15.80 -7.47 34.66
N PRO A 240 -16.65 -6.56 35.22
CA PRO A 240 -17.63 -5.84 34.45
C PRO A 240 -16.97 -4.94 33.40
N GLY A 241 -17.55 -4.86 32.18
CA GLY A 241 -17.05 -4.01 31.11
C GLY A 241 -15.78 -4.51 30.43
N VAL A 242 -15.38 -5.78 30.69
CA VAL A 242 -14.22 -6.40 30.08
C VAL A 242 -14.66 -7.55 29.17
N GLU A 243 -14.29 -7.46 27.90
CA GLU A 243 -14.44 -8.52 26.90
C GLU A 243 -13.08 -9.09 26.55
N VAL A 244 -12.83 -10.34 26.89
CA VAL A 244 -11.52 -10.97 26.69
C VAL A 244 -11.42 -11.51 25.27
N ALA A 245 -10.43 -11.00 24.52
CA ALA A 245 -10.10 -11.46 23.17
C ALA A 245 -9.19 -12.70 23.22
N GLU A 246 -8.10 -12.64 24.02
CA GLU A 246 -7.12 -13.74 24.14
C GLU A 246 -6.64 -13.87 25.58
N LEU A 247 -6.39 -15.11 26.02
CA LEU A 247 -5.75 -15.42 27.32
C LEU A 247 -4.66 -16.46 27.10
N ALA A 248 -3.46 -16.16 27.63
CA ALA A 248 -2.31 -17.05 27.56
C ALA A 248 -1.57 -17.06 28.91
N GLY A 249 -2.12 -17.78 29.90
CA GLY A 249 -1.52 -17.95 31.23
C GLY A 249 -1.26 -16.65 31.95
N THR A 250 -0.13 -16.01 31.70
CA THR A 250 0.33 -14.76 32.32
C THR A 250 0.01 -13.50 31.54
N SER A 251 -0.63 -13.62 30.37
CA SER A 251 -0.99 -12.49 29.50
C SER A 251 -2.46 -12.52 29.09
N ALA A 252 -3.06 -11.35 28.95
CA ALA A 252 -4.41 -11.16 28.46
C ALA A 252 -4.47 -10.03 27.43
N LEU A 253 -5.26 -10.25 26.39
CA LEU A 253 -5.70 -9.24 25.43
C LEU A 253 -7.21 -9.08 25.59
N PHE A 254 -7.69 -7.86 25.80
CA PHE A 254 -9.10 -7.63 26.14
C PHE A 254 -9.57 -6.26 25.66
N HIS A 255 -10.88 -6.12 25.47
CA HIS A 255 -11.56 -4.86 25.21
C HIS A 255 -12.15 -4.32 26.52
N ALA A 256 -11.92 -3.05 26.80
CA ALA A 256 -12.44 -2.36 27.97
C ALA A 256 -12.38 -0.85 27.75
N ASP A 257 -13.39 -0.12 28.18
CA ASP A 257 -13.29 1.32 28.26
C ASP A 257 -12.23 1.77 29.28
N ALA A 258 -11.91 3.05 29.34
CA ALA A 258 -10.89 3.57 30.22
C ALA A 258 -11.13 3.23 31.70
N ALA A 259 -12.41 3.23 32.16
CA ALA A 259 -12.78 2.96 33.54
C ALA A 259 -12.62 1.47 33.88
N ALA A 260 -13.03 0.58 33.00
CA ALA A 260 -12.86 -0.86 33.14
C ALA A 260 -11.37 -1.26 33.03
N ALA A 261 -10.60 -0.64 32.13
CA ALA A 261 -9.16 -0.86 32.02
C ALA A 261 -8.41 -0.46 33.30
N ASP A 262 -8.77 0.67 33.91
CA ASP A 262 -8.22 1.12 35.18
C ASP A 262 -8.58 0.14 36.34
N ALA A 263 -9.81 -0.40 36.33
CA ALA A 263 -10.21 -1.44 37.27
C ALA A 263 -9.40 -2.75 37.10
N VAL A 264 -9.14 -3.16 35.84
CA VAL A 264 -8.27 -4.30 35.54
C VAL A 264 -6.86 -4.09 36.09
N LEU A 265 -6.27 -2.91 35.82
CA LEU A 265 -4.92 -2.59 36.30
C LEU A 265 -4.83 -2.65 37.83
N ARG A 266 -5.78 -2.07 38.57
CA ARG A 266 -5.82 -2.14 40.06
C ARG A 266 -5.93 -3.58 40.53
N ALA A 267 -6.84 -4.34 39.96
CA ALA A 267 -7.02 -5.74 40.32
C ALA A 267 -5.78 -6.60 39.98
N ALA A 268 -5.03 -6.28 38.93
CA ALA A 268 -3.79 -6.95 38.59
C ALA A 268 -2.67 -6.67 39.63
N VAL A 269 -2.50 -5.40 40.02
CA VAL A 269 -1.51 -4.99 41.02
C VAL A 269 -1.76 -5.66 42.39
N GLU A 270 -3.03 -5.87 42.78
CA GLU A 270 -3.37 -6.57 44.03
C GLU A 270 -3.05 -8.08 43.95
N ARG A 271 -3.00 -8.69 42.78
CA ARG A 271 -2.83 -10.13 42.54
C ARG A 271 -1.41 -10.55 42.23
N GLY A 272 -0.56 -9.62 41.82
CA GLY A 272 0.82 -9.93 41.46
C GLY A 272 1.60 -8.77 40.89
N THR A 273 2.78 -9.09 40.38
CA THR A 273 3.62 -8.08 39.72
C THR A 273 3.16 -7.88 38.25
N VAL A 274 2.70 -6.67 37.93
CA VAL A 274 2.39 -6.29 36.56
C VAL A 274 3.70 -5.96 35.82
N THR A 275 3.97 -6.67 34.73
CA THR A 275 5.16 -6.46 33.92
C THR A 275 4.88 -5.55 32.72
N SER A 276 3.63 -5.56 32.20
CA SER A 276 3.19 -4.69 31.11
C SER A 276 1.69 -4.43 31.22
N PHE A 277 1.28 -3.17 31.06
CA PHE A 277 -0.13 -2.78 30.86
C PHE A 277 -0.16 -1.63 29.88
N ARG A 278 -0.75 -1.87 28.71
CA ARG A 278 -0.72 -0.87 27.63
C ARG A 278 -1.94 -1.00 26.72
N PRO A 279 -2.38 0.13 26.11
CA PRO A 279 -3.30 0.05 25.00
C PRO A 279 -2.62 -0.67 23.81
N VAL A 280 -3.39 -1.46 23.08
CA VAL A 280 -2.92 -2.19 21.90
C VAL A 280 -3.58 -1.57 20.67
N ARG A 281 -2.75 -1.03 19.82
CA ARG A 281 -3.21 -0.54 18.50
C ARG A 281 -3.32 -1.71 17.55
N PRO A 282 -4.40 -1.80 16.77
CA PRO A 282 -4.54 -2.85 15.80
C PRO A 282 -3.47 -2.73 14.69
N THR A 283 -3.05 -3.85 14.18
CA THR A 283 -2.24 -3.90 12.96
C THR A 283 -3.09 -3.53 11.76
N LEU A 284 -2.47 -3.08 10.68
CA LEU A 284 -3.20 -2.85 9.42
C LEU A 284 -3.89 -4.11 8.91
N GLY A 285 -3.30 -5.29 9.19
CA GLY A 285 -3.91 -6.58 8.85
C GLY A 285 -5.22 -6.84 9.60
N GLU A 286 -5.33 -6.41 10.85
CA GLU A 286 -6.57 -6.49 11.63
C GLU A 286 -7.61 -5.49 11.11
N ILE A 287 -7.23 -4.23 10.93
CA ILE A 287 -8.10 -3.19 10.38
C ILE A 287 -8.64 -3.61 9.01
N PHE A 288 -7.78 -4.11 8.13
CA PHE A 288 -8.17 -4.58 6.81
C PHE A 288 -9.19 -5.73 6.89
N ARG A 289 -8.95 -6.71 7.75
CA ARG A 289 -9.89 -7.84 7.94
C ARG A 289 -11.25 -7.35 8.44
N ASP A 290 -11.27 -6.47 9.44
CA ASP A 290 -12.49 -5.93 9.99
C ASP A 290 -13.29 -5.14 8.95
N ILE A 291 -12.60 -4.32 8.15
CA ILE A 291 -13.22 -3.55 7.06
C ILE A 291 -13.75 -4.49 5.96
N VAL A 292 -12.97 -5.49 5.53
CA VAL A 292 -13.36 -6.40 4.44
C VAL A 292 -14.49 -7.33 4.86
N VAL A 293 -14.49 -7.82 6.11
CA VAL A 293 -15.56 -8.67 6.66
C VAL A 293 -16.84 -7.86 6.86
N SER A 294 -16.74 -6.58 7.23
CA SER A 294 -17.90 -5.69 7.41
C SER A 294 -18.43 -5.14 6.09
N ALA A 295 -17.64 -5.19 5.01
CA ALA A 295 -18.08 -4.74 3.69
C ALA A 295 -19.11 -5.72 3.13
N PRO A 296 -20.32 -5.25 2.68
CA PRO A 296 -21.31 -6.14 2.10
C PRO A 296 -20.69 -6.86 0.89
N SER A 297 -20.63 -8.18 0.98
CA SER A 297 -20.17 -9.02 -0.12
C SER A 297 -21.18 -8.88 -1.26
N GLY A 298 -20.81 -8.23 -2.37
CA GLY A 298 -21.64 -8.10 -3.56
C GLY A 298 -21.95 -9.42 -4.29
N ALA A 299 -21.85 -10.56 -3.60
CA ALA A 299 -22.16 -11.91 -4.08
C ALA A 299 -23.55 -12.41 -3.66
N ASP A 300 -24.18 -11.82 -2.63
CA ASP A 300 -25.44 -12.35 -2.08
C ASP A 300 -26.73 -11.80 -2.72
N GLU A 301 -26.67 -10.80 -3.59
CA GLU A 301 -27.86 -10.34 -4.30
C GLU A 301 -28.30 -11.24 -5.49
N ARG A 302 -27.53 -12.26 -5.84
CA ARG A 302 -27.88 -13.19 -6.97
C ARG A 302 -28.50 -14.51 -6.56
N ALA A 303 -28.76 -14.75 -5.26
CA ALA A 303 -29.43 -15.97 -4.79
C ALA A 303 -30.94 -15.75 -4.48
N ALA A 304 -31.45 -14.53 -4.68
CA ALA A 304 -32.85 -14.19 -4.35
C ALA A 304 -33.63 -13.55 -5.52
N ALA A 305 -33.23 -13.79 -6.78
CA ALA A 305 -34.04 -13.38 -7.95
C ALA A 305 -34.23 -14.54 -8.92
#